data_23d6d54be5aedb27542a2af5001fafe6
#
_entry.id   23d6d54be5aedb27542a2af5001fafe6
#
_cell.length_a   1.000
_cell.length_b   1.000
_cell.length_c   1.000
_cell.angle_alpha   90.00
_cell.angle_beta   90.00
_cell.angle_gamma   90.00
#
_symmetry.space_group_name_H-M   'P 1'
#
loop_
_entity.id
_entity.type
_entity.pdbx_description
1 polymer ?
#
loop_
_entity_poly.entity_id
_entity_poly.type
_entity_poly.pdbx_seq_one_letter_code
_entity_poly.pdbx_strand_id
1 'polypeptide(L)'
;MTNILVTGGCGFIASNFLNIMKEKYPHYKFINLDYIDYCSNELNVKPGTATLVKGDIRDKDLLTYLIKQYDFDIVFHFAAKSHVDNSFEDPKDFTLNNAYGTHVILETFRENKPNVEFIHFSTDEVYGESTTGIPFSEDTGVLRPTNPYAASKAAAEMIVQSYIYSYKMNIKTIRCNNVYGPNQFPEKLIPKFKKLLKEGKKCTIHGTKSAQIKRAFMHVEDVVNAVDIVWKKGESGEIYNIASDDEISVIEVTKLMIKTITGSENYDKYITFIEDRPFNDSRYYICSQKLKKLGWKQNKTRHDLINFLKD
;
A
#
# COMPACT_ATOMS: atom_id res chain seq x y z
N MET A 1 -14.61 21.47 12.23
CA MET A 1 -14.27 20.04 12.49
C MET A 1 -13.73 19.52 11.18
N THR A 2 -12.55 18.92 11.18
CA THR A 2 -11.91 18.42 9.95
C THR A 2 -12.58 17.13 9.51
N ASN A 3 -13.11 17.11 8.29
CA ASN A 3 -13.76 15.96 7.68
C ASN A 3 -12.79 15.28 6.70
N ILE A 4 -12.56 14.00 6.87
CA ILE A 4 -11.56 13.24 6.15
C ILE A 4 -12.22 12.08 5.42
N LEU A 5 -12.05 12.03 4.10
CA LEU A 5 -12.42 10.85 3.32
C LEU A 5 -11.22 9.89 3.26
N VAL A 6 -11.45 8.63 3.60
CA VAL A 6 -10.49 7.54 3.39
C VAL A 6 -11.14 6.53 2.47
N THR A 7 -10.55 6.25 1.32
CA THR A 7 -11.05 5.21 0.41
C THR A 7 -10.28 3.91 0.63
N GLY A 8 -10.97 2.77 0.55
CA GLY A 8 -10.38 1.47 0.79
C GLY A 8 -10.05 1.20 2.27
N GLY A 9 -10.78 1.87 3.19
CA GLY A 9 -10.47 1.87 4.62
C GLY A 9 -10.70 0.54 5.34
N CYS A 10 -11.38 -0.43 4.75
CA CYS A 10 -11.51 -1.79 5.27
C CYS A 10 -10.38 -2.72 4.83
N GLY A 11 -9.50 -2.25 3.93
CA GLY A 11 -8.28 -2.94 3.52
C GLY A 11 -7.17 -2.86 4.57
N PHE A 12 -6.04 -3.50 4.29
CA PHE A 12 -4.92 -3.65 5.23
C PHE A 12 -4.32 -2.32 5.71
N ILE A 13 -3.73 -1.54 4.80
CA ILE A 13 -2.99 -0.32 5.18
C ILE A 13 -3.96 0.75 5.71
N ALA A 14 -5.07 0.95 5.02
CA ALA A 14 -6.01 2.01 5.36
C ALA A 14 -6.79 1.76 6.65
N SER A 15 -7.06 0.50 7.04
CA SER A 15 -7.68 0.21 8.35
C SER A 15 -6.74 0.53 9.51
N ASN A 16 -5.45 0.21 9.38
CA ASN A 16 -4.44 0.61 10.35
C ASN A 16 -4.29 2.14 10.40
N PHE A 17 -4.28 2.80 9.25
CA PHE A 17 -4.29 4.26 9.16
C PHE A 17 -5.48 4.84 9.92
N LEU A 18 -6.70 4.41 9.65
CA LEU A 18 -7.91 4.88 10.32
C LEU A 18 -7.82 4.70 11.84
N ASN A 19 -7.45 3.51 12.31
CA ASN A 19 -7.38 3.19 13.73
C ASN A 19 -6.35 4.07 14.46
N ILE A 20 -5.15 4.20 13.91
CA ILE A 20 -4.07 5.01 14.51
C ILE A 20 -4.39 6.50 14.44
N MET A 21 -4.90 6.98 13.30
CA MET A 21 -5.18 8.39 13.11
C MET A 21 -6.38 8.86 13.96
N LYS A 22 -7.36 7.99 14.21
CA LYS A 22 -8.46 8.31 15.12
C LYS A 22 -8.00 8.45 16.56
N GLU A 23 -7.08 7.59 17.00
CA GLU A 23 -6.46 7.73 18.34
C GLU A 23 -5.63 9.01 18.45
N LYS A 24 -4.88 9.36 17.41
CA LYS A 24 -4.03 10.56 17.35
C LYS A 24 -4.82 11.86 17.19
N TYR A 25 -5.92 11.82 16.43
CA TYR A 25 -6.77 12.97 16.11
C TYR A 25 -8.23 12.70 16.45
N PRO A 26 -8.61 12.57 17.74
CA PRO A 26 -9.94 12.15 18.16
C PRO A 26 -11.07 13.08 17.71
N HIS A 27 -10.74 14.36 17.46
CA HIS A 27 -11.71 15.36 17.03
C HIS A 27 -11.98 15.38 15.52
N TYR A 28 -11.19 14.64 14.72
CA TYR A 28 -11.44 14.53 13.28
C TYR A 28 -12.54 13.52 12.99
N LYS A 29 -13.32 13.83 11.97
CA LYS A 29 -14.37 12.95 11.48
C LYS A 29 -13.85 12.19 10.27
N PHE A 30 -13.75 10.88 10.40
CA PHE A 30 -13.35 10.00 9.32
C PHE A 30 -14.57 9.36 8.66
N ILE A 31 -14.63 9.43 7.35
CA ILE A 31 -15.60 8.75 6.51
C ILE A 31 -14.80 7.73 5.68
N ASN A 32 -15.16 6.46 5.78
CA ASN A 32 -14.53 5.35 5.10
C ASN A 32 -15.42 4.91 3.94
N LEU A 33 -14.98 5.17 2.70
CA LEU A 33 -15.62 4.63 1.50
C LEU A 33 -14.91 3.36 1.07
N ASP A 34 -15.58 2.21 1.13
CA ASP A 34 -15.02 0.92 0.75
C ASP A 34 -16.04 0.09 -0.04
N TYR A 35 -15.57 -0.56 -1.09
CA TYR A 35 -16.37 -1.46 -1.91
C TYR A 35 -16.66 -2.81 -1.21
N ILE A 36 -15.84 -3.16 -0.19
CA ILE A 36 -15.85 -4.44 0.53
C ILE A 36 -15.58 -5.59 -0.44
N ASP A 37 -14.41 -5.55 -1.07
CA ASP A 37 -13.92 -6.64 -1.92
C ASP A 37 -13.38 -7.82 -1.08
N TYR A 38 -13.01 -8.92 -1.74
CA TYR A 38 -12.53 -10.17 -1.14
C TYR A 38 -11.41 -10.02 -0.10
N CYS A 39 -10.58 -8.99 -0.23
CA CYS A 39 -9.42 -8.73 0.65
C CYS A 39 -9.66 -7.64 1.71
N SER A 40 -10.88 -7.07 1.78
CA SER A 40 -11.28 -6.09 2.78
C SER A 40 -12.20 -6.74 3.85
N ASN A 41 -12.15 -6.16 5.06
CA ASN A 41 -12.99 -6.62 6.17
C ASN A 41 -13.39 -5.44 7.04
N GLU A 42 -14.70 -5.26 7.25
CA GLU A 42 -15.24 -4.20 8.10
C GLU A 42 -14.69 -4.26 9.53
N LEU A 43 -14.42 -5.46 10.04
CA LEU A 43 -13.87 -5.68 11.38
C LEU A 43 -12.42 -5.21 11.55
N ASN A 44 -11.73 -4.88 10.46
CA ASN A 44 -10.39 -4.28 10.52
C ASN A 44 -10.42 -2.86 11.09
N VAL A 45 -11.56 -2.18 11.01
CA VAL A 45 -11.77 -0.82 11.54
C VAL A 45 -12.45 -0.92 12.90
N LYS A 46 -11.79 -0.43 13.95
CA LYS A 46 -12.35 -0.46 15.31
C LYS A 46 -13.68 0.31 15.39
N PRO A 47 -14.65 -0.13 16.18
CA PRO A 47 -15.90 0.59 16.38
C PRO A 47 -15.68 2.06 16.79
N GLY A 48 -16.44 2.98 16.18
CA GLY A 48 -16.35 4.41 16.49
C GLY A 48 -15.17 5.15 15.81
N THR A 49 -14.34 4.44 15.02
CA THR A 49 -13.19 5.06 14.32
C THR A 49 -13.65 5.90 13.12
N ALA A 50 -14.50 5.36 12.28
CA ALA A 50 -14.97 6.00 11.06
C ALA A 50 -16.44 5.65 10.76
N THR A 51 -17.11 6.51 10.01
CA THR A 51 -18.41 6.20 9.40
C THR A 51 -18.16 5.40 8.12
N LEU A 52 -18.59 4.14 8.08
CA LEU A 52 -18.48 3.31 6.89
C LEU A 52 -19.58 3.66 5.87
N VAL A 53 -19.17 3.90 4.65
CA VAL A 53 -20.00 3.97 3.45
C VAL A 53 -19.59 2.84 2.52
N LYS A 54 -20.50 1.91 2.25
CA LYS A 54 -20.26 0.85 1.26
C LYS A 54 -20.53 1.39 -0.13
N GLY A 55 -19.51 1.41 -0.97
CA GLY A 55 -19.64 1.94 -2.32
C GLY A 55 -18.35 1.92 -3.12
N ASP A 56 -18.49 2.17 -4.39
CA ASP A 56 -17.42 2.12 -5.37
C ASP A 56 -16.84 3.53 -5.62
N ILE A 57 -15.52 3.66 -5.68
CA ILE A 57 -14.87 4.92 -6.05
C ILE A 57 -15.16 5.35 -7.50
N ARG A 58 -15.73 4.48 -8.32
CA ARG A 58 -16.15 4.74 -9.70
C ARG A 58 -17.57 5.29 -9.78
N ASP A 59 -18.30 5.32 -8.67
CA ASP A 59 -19.66 5.87 -8.60
C ASP A 59 -19.60 7.39 -8.36
N LYS A 60 -19.67 8.15 -9.47
CA LYS A 60 -19.64 9.62 -9.46
C LYS A 60 -20.79 10.22 -8.65
N ASP A 61 -21.99 9.62 -8.70
CA ASP A 61 -23.16 10.16 -8.02
C ASP A 61 -23.04 10.00 -6.50
N LEU A 62 -22.56 8.82 -6.04
CA LEU A 62 -22.24 8.57 -4.64
C LEU A 62 -21.16 9.54 -4.15
N LEU A 63 -20.06 9.71 -4.89
CA LEU A 63 -18.98 10.63 -4.53
C LEU A 63 -19.49 12.07 -4.43
N THR A 64 -20.31 12.51 -5.40
CA THR A 64 -20.93 13.86 -5.40
C THR A 64 -21.83 14.06 -4.18
N TYR A 65 -22.64 13.05 -3.84
CA TYR A 65 -23.47 13.07 -2.63
C TYR A 65 -22.61 13.20 -1.36
N LEU A 66 -21.56 12.38 -1.24
CA LEU A 66 -20.66 12.40 -0.08
C LEU A 66 -19.91 13.74 0.06
N ILE A 67 -19.45 14.32 -1.04
CA ILE A 67 -18.77 15.63 -1.02
C ILE A 67 -19.74 16.71 -0.49
N LYS A 68 -20.98 16.73 -0.95
CA LYS A 68 -21.99 17.69 -0.50
C LYS A 68 -22.41 17.47 0.97
N GLN A 69 -22.48 16.21 1.40
CA GLN A 69 -22.90 15.83 2.75
C GLN A 69 -21.82 16.13 3.81
N TYR A 70 -20.55 15.95 3.49
CA TYR A 70 -19.48 16.00 4.47
C TYR A 70 -18.50 17.16 4.27
N ASP A 71 -18.49 17.82 3.13
CA ASP A 71 -17.60 18.95 2.81
C ASP A 71 -16.14 18.66 3.18
N PHE A 72 -15.54 17.60 2.58
CA PHE A 72 -14.23 17.08 2.95
C PHE A 72 -13.11 18.11 2.84
N ASP A 73 -12.23 18.15 3.85
CA ASP A 73 -11.01 18.94 3.87
C ASP A 73 -9.85 18.20 3.19
N ILE A 74 -9.83 16.86 3.33
CA ILE A 74 -8.77 16.01 2.79
C ILE A 74 -9.30 14.63 2.38
N VAL A 75 -8.69 14.06 1.35
CA VAL A 75 -8.88 12.69 0.86
C VAL A 75 -7.59 11.89 0.99
N PHE A 76 -7.65 10.77 1.67
CA PHE A 76 -6.62 9.73 1.62
C PHE A 76 -7.10 8.60 0.71
N HIS A 77 -6.50 8.48 -0.46
CA HIS A 77 -6.91 7.53 -1.48
C HIS A 77 -6.05 6.28 -1.45
N PHE A 78 -6.49 5.27 -0.68
CA PHE A 78 -5.85 3.96 -0.59
C PHE A 78 -6.54 2.88 -1.43
N ALA A 79 -7.79 3.10 -1.86
CA ALA A 79 -8.54 2.12 -2.61
C ALA A 79 -7.79 1.69 -3.88
N ALA A 80 -7.42 0.41 -3.93
CA ALA A 80 -6.73 -0.18 -5.07
C ALA A 80 -6.81 -1.71 -5.00
N LYS A 81 -6.88 -2.37 -6.15
CA LYS A 81 -6.55 -3.79 -6.28
C LYS A 81 -5.04 -3.93 -6.28
N SER A 82 -4.47 -4.77 -5.40
CA SER A 82 -3.03 -4.80 -5.11
C SER A 82 -2.35 -6.16 -5.20
N HIS A 83 -3.07 -7.23 -5.56
CA HIS A 83 -2.50 -8.57 -5.65
C HIS A 83 -1.93 -8.85 -7.05
N VAL A 84 -0.59 -8.95 -7.14
CA VAL A 84 0.11 -9.09 -8.42
C VAL A 84 -0.33 -10.33 -9.19
N ASP A 85 -0.49 -11.49 -8.52
CA ASP A 85 -0.91 -12.72 -9.21
C ASP A 85 -2.29 -12.55 -9.87
N ASN A 86 -3.27 -12.02 -9.14
CA ASN A 86 -4.61 -11.74 -9.68
C ASN A 86 -4.56 -10.73 -10.84
N SER A 87 -3.56 -9.83 -10.87
CA SER A 87 -3.41 -8.88 -11.97
C SER A 87 -3.01 -9.53 -13.29
N PHE A 88 -2.35 -10.69 -13.25
CA PHE A 88 -2.09 -11.48 -14.46
C PHE A 88 -3.33 -12.23 -14.93
N GLU A 89 -4.22 -12.60 -14.02
CA GLU A 89 -5.47 -13.31 -14.35
C GLU A 89 -6.52 -12.35 -14.93
N ASP A 90 -6.70 -11.15 -14.33
CA ASP A 90 -7.63 -10.13 -14.83
C ASP A 90 -7.00 -8.71 -14.84
N PRO A 91 -6.12 -8.42 -15.81
CA PRO A 91 -5.44 -7.13 -15.90
C PRO A 91 -6.39 -5.95 -16.16
N LYS A 92 -7.53 -6.18 -16.80
CA LYS A 92 -8.51 -5.13 -17.10
C LYS A 92 -9.19 -4.60 -15.86
N ASP A 93 -9.55 -5.48 -14.93
CA ASP A 93 -10.17 -5.09 -13.67
C ASP A 93 -9.23 -4.23 -12.82
N PHE A 94 -7.92 -4.53 -12.83
CA PHE A 94 -6.92 -3.66 -12.20
C PHE A 94 -6.86 -2.27 -12.84
N THR A 95 -6.92 -2.18 -14.16
CA THR A 95 -6.95 -0.89 -14.86
C THR A 95 -8.22 -0.10 -14.53
N LEU A 96 -9.38 -0.75 -14.56
CA LEU A 96 -10.65 -0.13 -14.24
C LEU A 96 -10.73 0.33 -12.78
N ASN A 97 -10.20 -0.45 -11.85
CA ASN A 97 -10.22 -0.07 -10.45
C ASN A 97 -9.16 1.00 -10.14
N ASN A 98 -7.90 0.75 -10.49
CA ASN A 98 -6.79 1.58 -10.03
C ASN A 98 -6.62 2.86 -10.85
N ALA A 99 -6.68 2.79 -12.18
CA ALA A 99 -6.50 3.97 -13.04
C ALA A 99 -7.83 4.72 -13.24
N TYR A 100 -8.88 4.05 -13.74
CA TYR A 100 -10.15 4.70 -13.99
C TYR A 100 -10.83 5.14 -12.69
N GLY A 101 -10.81 4.32 -11.63
CA GLY A 101 -11.35 4.69 -10.31
C GLY A 101 -10.65 5.94 -9.75
N THR A 102 -9.32 6.02 -9.85
CA THR A 102 -8.57 7.24 -9.46
C THR A 102 -8.99 8.44 -10.32
N HIS A 103 -9.22 8.25 -11.62
CA HIS A 103 -9.69 9.33 -12.49
C HIS A 103 -11.08 9.84 -12.06
N VAL A 104 -12.03 8.94 -11.81
CA VAL A 104 -13.40 9.31 -11.40
C VAL A 104 -13.40 10.10 -10.10
N ILE A 105 -12.65 9.66 -9.08
CA ILE A 105 -12.63 10.38 -7.81
C ILE A 105 -11.97 11.74 -7.96
N LEU A 106 -10.86 11.86 -8.69
CA LEU A 106 -10.19 13.15 -8.94
C LEU A 106 -11.10 14.12 -9.68
N GLU A 107 -11.76 13.66 -10.75
CA GLU A 107 -12.66 14.51 -11.54
C GLU A 107 -13.86 14.96 -10.71
N THR A 108 -14.44 14.06 -9.92
CA THR A 108 -15.59 14.43 -9.06
C THR A 108 -15.20 15.47 -8.02
N PHE A 109 -14.01 15.36 -7.41
CA PHE A 109 -13.51 16.38 -6.49
C PHE A 109 -13.16 17.68 -7.20
N ARG A 110 -12.56 17.63 -8.39
CA ARG A 110 -12.27 18.82 -9.19
C ARG A 110 -13.54 19.63 -9.50
N GLU A 111 -14.62 18.96 -9.85
CA GLU A 111 -15.89 19.61 -10.17
C GLU A 111 -16.62 20.18 -8.94
N ASN A 112 -16.54 19.51 -7.79
CA ASN A 112 -17.38 19.81 -6.62
C ASN A 112 -16.61 20.44 -5.45
N LYS A 113 -15.30 20.16 -5.30
CA LYS A 113 -14.44 20.65 -4.21
C LYS A 113 -12.98 20.77 -4.68
N PRO A 114 -12.63 21.67 -5.62
CA PRO A 114 -11.31 21.74 -6.25
C PRO A 114 -10.15 22.03 -5.29
N ASN A 115 -10.43 22.64 -4.14
CA ASN A 115 -9.43 23.02 -3.14
C ASN A 115 -9.18 21.93 -2.09
N VAL A 116 -9.75 20.72 -2.24
CA VAL A 116 -9.50 19.61 -1.32
C VAL A 116 -8.03 19.21 -1.36
N GLU A 117 -7.46 18.89 -0.20
CA GLU A 117 -6.14 18.25 -0.14
C GLU A 117 -6.29 16.75 -0.47
N PHE A 118 -5.37 16.20 -1.26
CA PHE A 118 -5.48 14.82 -1.72
C PHE A 118 -4.15 14.09 -1.53
N ILE A 119 -4.17 12.93 -0.88
CA ILE A 119 -3.02 12.04 -0.73
C ILE A 119 -3.29 10.78 -1.56
N HIS A 120 -2.54 10.60 -2.65
CA HIS A 120 -2.61 9.41 -3.49
C HIS A 120 -1.60 8.37 -3.03
N PHE A 121 -2.08 7.17 -2.65
CA PHE A 121 -1.21 6.07 -2.22
C PHE A 121 -0.88 5.15 -3.41
N SER A 122 0.40 5.12 -3.79
CA SER A 122 0.96 4.33 -4.89
C SER A 122 1.93 3.26 -4.37
N THR A 123 2.77 2.73 -5.23
CA THR A 123 3.70 1.63 -4.98
C THR A 123 5.07 1.92 -5.58
N ASP A 124 6.11 1.33 -5.02
CA ASP A 124 7.48 1.32 -5.58
C ASP A 124 7.58 0.54 -6.89
N GLU A 125 6.66 -0.38 -7.14
CA GLU A 125 6.62 -1.19 -8.36
C GLU A 125 6.47 -0.36 -9.65
N VAL A 126 5.99 0.89 -9.55
CA VAL A 126 5.88 1.80 -10.70
C VAL A 126 7.25 2.16 -11.30
N TYR A 127 8.31 2.11 -10.51
CA TYR A 127 9.68 2.34 -11.00
C TYR A 127 10.20 1.18 -11.88
N GLY A 128 9.66 -0.02 -11.68
CA GLY A 128 10.17 -1.25 -12.27
C GLY A 128 11.36 -1.82 -11.56
N GLU A 129 12.05 -2.75 -12.22
CA GLU A 129 13.16 -3.50 -11.66
C GLU A 129 14.42 -2.63 -11.48
N SER A 130 15.03 -2.68 -10.29
CA SER A 130 16.32 -2.03 -10.04
C SER A 130 17.48 -2.98 -10.39
N THR A 131 18.15 -2.72 -11.51
CA THR A 131 19.27 -3.54 -12.01
C THR A 131 20.65 -2.92 -11.75
N THR A 132 20.71 -1.63 -11.40
CA THR A 132 21.98 -0.88 -11.26
C THR A 132 22.56 -0.89 -9.86
N GLY A 133 21.83 -1.38 -8.85
CA GLY A 133 22.20 -1.29 -7.46
C GLY A 133 22.09 0.14 -6.85
N ILE A 134 21.64 1.11 -7.64
CA ILE A 134 21.35 2.48 -7.19
C ILE A 134 19.85 2.56 -6.88
N PRO A 135 19.45 3.06 -5.69
CA PRO A 135 18.04 3.20 -5.36
C PRO A 135 17.37 4.28 -6.21
N PHE A 136 16.15 4.01 -6.67
CA PHE A 136 15.33 5.03 -7.32
C PHE A 136 14.94 6.12 -6.30
N SER A 137 15.11 7.36 -6.69
CA SER A 137 14.58 8.53 -6.00
C SER A 137 13.30 9.01 -6.65
N GLU A 138 12.62 9.94 -6.00
CA GLU A 138 11.40 10.57 -6.52
C GLU A 138 11.64 11.34 -7.82
N ASP A 139 12.89 11.80 -8.06
CA ASP A 139 13.31 12.49 -9.28
C ASP A 139 13.54 11.54 -10.47
N THR A 140 13.39 10.23 -10.28
CA THR A 140 13.47 9.27 -11.39
C THR A 140 12.32 9.51 -12.35
N GLY A 141 12.62 10.08 -13.50
CA GLY A 141 11.62 10.64 -14.41
C GLY A 141 10.84 9.63 -15.25
N VAL A 142 11.30 8.37 -15.35
CA VAL A 142 10.66 7.36 -16.20
C VAL A 142 10.17 6.20 -15.35
N LEU A 143 8.84 6.00 -15.34
CA LEU A 143 8.24 4.81 -14.76
C LEU A 143 8.33 3.64 -15.75
N ARG A 144 8.69 2.45 -15.24
CA ARG A 144 8.87 1.22 -16.05
C ARG A 144 8.18 0.03 -15.40
N PRO A 145 6.86 0.08 -15.18
CA PRO A 145 6.13 -0.99 -14.53
C PRO A 145 6.25 -2.29 -15.33
N THR A 146 6.43 -3.41 -14.64
CA THR A 146 6.76 -4.71 -15.22
C THR A 146 5.62 -5.72 -15.12
N ASN A 147 4.56 -5.40 -14.41
CA ASN A 147 3.37 -6.25 -14.26
C ASN A 147 2.09 -5.42 -14.37
N PRO A 148 0.90 -6.05 -14.61
CA PRO A 148 -0.35 -5.33 -14.82
C PRO A 148 -0.79 -4.48 -13.62
N TYR A 149 -0.54 -4.92 -12.38
CA TYR A 149 -0.80 -4.13 -11.18
C TYR A 149 0.03 -2.84 -11.20
N ALA A 150 1.35 -2.97 -11.33
CA ALA A 150 2.26 -1.82 -11.38
C ALA A 150 1.91 -0.87 -12.52
N ALA A 151 1.55 -1.40 -13.69
CA ALA A 151 1.11 -0.61 -14.85
C ALA A 151 -0.17 0.18 -14.55
N SER A 152 -1.16 -0.42 -13.88
CA SER A 152 -2.39 0.26 -13.48
C SER A 152 -2.14 1.38 -12.46
N LYS A 153 -1.19 1.19 -11.54
CA LYS A 153 -0.79 2.22 -10.57
C LYS A 153 0.01 3.35 -11.24
N ALA A 154 0.91 3.03 -12.16
CA ALA A 154 1.63 4.04 -12.95
C ALA A 154 0.67 4.88 -13.81
N ALA A 155 -0.34 4.26 -14.43
CA ALA A 155 -1.39 4.96 -15.16
C ALA A 155 -2.19 5.90 -14.25
N ALA A 156 -2.54 5.46 -13.04
CA ALA A 156 -3.18 6.32 -12.04
C ALA A 156 -2.31 7.54 -11.68
N GLU A 157 -1.00 7.35 -11.48
CA GLU A 157 -0.09 8.46 -11.21
C GLU A 157 0.02 9.45 -12.38
N MET A 158 -0.01 8.98 -13.63
CA MET A 158 -0.02 9.88 -14.80
C MET A 158 -1.29 10.74 -14.84
N ILE A 159 -2.44 10.16 -14.46
CA ILE A 159 -3.69 10.90 -14.30
C ILE A 159 -3.52 11.92 -13.17
N VAL A 160 -3.05 11.53 -11.99
CA VAL A 160 -2.77 12.43 -10.86
C VAL A 160 -1.89 13.61 -11.30
N GLN A 161 -0.78 13.35 -11.99
CA GLN A 161 0.13 14.39 -12.51
C GLN A 161 -0.61 15.38 -13.42
N SER A 162 -1.48 14.91 -14.31
CA SER A 162 -2.26 15.78 -15.18
C SER A 162 -3.18 16.72 -14.39
N TYR A 163 -3.77 16.25 -13.29
CA TYR A 163 -4.63 17.07 -12.43
C TYR A 163 -3.83 18.11 -11.62
N ILE A 164 -2.62 17.75 -11.18
CA ILE A 164 -1.70 18.71 -10.55
C ILE A 164 -1.32 19.82 -11.53
N TYR A 165 -0.85 19.47 -12.73
CA TYR A 165 -0.34 20.46 -13.69
C TYR A 165 -1.46 21.29 -14.33
N SER A 166 -2.54 20.64 -14.78
CA SER A 166 -3.59 21.32 -15.56
C SER A 166 -4.60 22.05 -14.66
N TYR A 167 -4.98 21.45 -13.55
CA TYR A 167 -6.04 21.98 -12.68
C TYR A 167 -5.52 22.55 -11.36
N LYS A 168 -4.21 22.45 -11.08
CA LYS A 168 -3.57 22.96 -9.86
C LYS A 168 -4.15 22.35 -8.59
N MET A 169 -4.65 21.12 -8.65
CA MET A 169 -5.16 20.42 -7.48
C MET A 169 -4.02 20.14 -6.48
N ASN A 170 -4.33 20.28 -5.20
CA ASN A 170 -3.39 20.04 -4.10
C ASN A 170 -3.27 18.52 -3.85
N ILE A 171 -2.41 17.85 -4.58
CA ILE A 171 -2.22 16.40 -4.49
C ILE A 171 -0.76 16.09 -4.11
N LYS A 172 -0.58 15.15 -3.18
CA LYS A 172 0.72 14.54 -2.86
C LYS A 172 0.65 13.05 -3.17
N THR A 173 1.72 12.48 -3.70
CA THR A 173 1.79 11.06 -4.03
C THR A 173 2.77 10.33 -3.11
N ILE A 174 2.41 9.14 -2.66
CA ILE A 174 3.25 8.27 -1.85
C ILE A 174 3.53 6.99 -2.64
N ARG A 175 4.81 6.61 -2.77
CA ARG A 175 5.26 5.31 -3.29
C ARG A 175 5.86 4.51 -2.15
N CYS A 176 5.33 3.33 -1.88
CA CYS A 176 5.67 2.56 -0.69
C CYS A 176 6.22 1.18 -1.05
N ASN A 177 7.27 0.74 -0.33
CA ASN A 177 7.76 -0.65 -0.33
C ASN A 177 6.71 -1.63 0.21
N ASN A 178 7.05 -2.94 0.22
CA ASN A 178 6.19 -3.96 0.78
C ASN A 178 5.92 -3.71 2.27
N VAL A 179 4.69 -3.85 2.67
CA VAL A 179 4.22 -3.60 4.03
C VAL A 179 3.82 -4.91 4.69
N TYR A 180 4.06 -5.03 6.01
CA TYR A 180 3.53 -6.11 6.84
C TYR A 180 2.88 -5.56 8.11
N GLY A 181 1.99 -6.33 8.73
CA GLY A 181 1.35 -5.94 9.99
C GLY A 181 -0.03 -6.54 10.18
N PRO A 182 -0.74 -6.11 11.25
CA PRO A 182 -2.11 -6.55 11.54
C PRO A 182 -3.06 -6.25 10.36
N ASN A 183 -4.09 -7.05 10.20
CA ASN A 183 -5.11 -6.96 9.16
C ASN A 183 -4.61 -7.22 7.72
N GLN A 184 -3.35 -7.66 7.53
CA GLN A 184 -2.87 -8.01 6.20
C GLN A 184 -3.53 -9.29 5.69
N PHE A 185 -4.11 -9.23 4.50
CA PHE A 185 -4.82 -10.36 3.92
C PHE A 185 -3.87 -11.54 3.61
N PRO A 186 -4.27 -12.80 3.91
CA PRO A 186 -3.39 -13.97 3.90
C PRO A 186 -3.00 -14.49 2.49
N GLU A 187 -3.09 -13.68 1.45
CA GLU A 187 -2.51 -13.94 0.12
C GLU A 187 -1.05 -13.46 0.01
N LYS A 188 -0.67 -12.45 0.82
CA LYS A 188 0.69 -11.90 0.82
C LYS A 188 1.66 -12.80 1.59
N LEU A 189 2.94 -12.75 1.24
CA LEU A 189 3.98 -13.67 1.70
C LEU A 189 3.97 -13.90 3.22
N ILE A 190 4.07 -12.84 4.01
CA ILE A 190 4.19 -12.94 5.47
C ILE A 190 2.93 -13.56 6.10
N PRO A 191 1.71 -13.06 5.92
CA PRO A 191 0.53 -13.66 6.53
C PRO A 191 0.22 -15.04 5.95
N LYS A 192 0.48 -15.29 4.66
CA LYS A 192 0.31 -16.60 4.02
C LYS A 192 1.19 -17.65 4.66
N PHE A 193 2.48 -17.37 4.79
CA PHE A 193 3.43 -18.31 5.35
C PHE A 193 3.24 -18.51 6.86
N LYS A 194 2.90 -17.43 7.59
CA LYS A 194 2.52 -17.52 9.00
C LYS A 194 1.35 -18.49 9.20
N LYS A 195 0.30 -18.38 8.40
CA LYS A 195 -0.86 -19.29 8.43
C LYS A 195 -0.44 -20.72 8.11
N LEU A 196 0.29 -20.94 7.01
CA LEU A 196 0.74 -22.28 6.61
C LEU A 196 1.58 -22.96 7.68
N LEU A 197 2.52 -22.25 8.29
CA LEU A 197 3.39 -22.78 9.33
C LEU A 197 2.63 -23.10 10.63
N LYS A 198 1.66 -22.27 11.04
CA LYS A 198 0.77 -22.55 12.18
C LYS A 198 -0.11 -23.79 11.93
N GLU A 199 -0.46 -24.07 10.67
CA GLU A 199 -1.20 -25.27 10.27
C GLU A 199 -0.29 -26.50 10.01
N GLY A 200 1.03 -26.39 10.23
CA GLY A 200 2.00 -27.45 9.97
C GLY A 200 2.21 -27.76 8.48
N LYS A 201 1.80 -26.84 7.59
CA LYS A 201 1.94 -26.94 6.14
C LYS A 201 3.24 -26.34 5.62
N LYS A 202 3.61 -26.71 4.39
CA LYS A 202 4.81 -26.16 3.73
C LYS A 202 4.55 -24.80 3.12
N CYS A 203 5.56 -23.92 3.21
CA CYS A 203 5.62 -22.66 2.49
C CYS A 203 5.99 -22.91 1.03
N THR A 204 5.22 -22.36 0.10
CA THR A 204 5.45 -22.49 -1.34
C THR A 204 6.26 -21.29 -1.84
N ILE A 205 7.48 -21.53 -2.34
CA ILE A 205 8.35 -20.51 -2.91
C ILE A 205 8.41 -20.71 -4.42
N HIS A 206 8.18 -19.64 -5.19
CA HIS A 206 8.37 -19.65 -6.63
C HIS A 206 9.85 -19.80 -6.97
N GLY A 207 10.21 -20.81 -7.73
CA GLY A 207 11.56 -21.10 -8.25
C GLY A 207 12.75 -20.84 -7.34
N THR A 208 13.87 -21.43 -7.64
CA THR A 208 15.12 -21.21 -6.86
C THR A 208 15.73 -19.83 -7.09
N LYS A 209 15.54 -19.24 -8.30
CA LYS A 209 15.98 -17.88 -8.61
C LYS A 209 15.15 -16.84 -7.85
N SER A 210 13.83 -16.97 -7.88
CA SER A 210 12.90 -16.09 -7.17
C SER A 210 13.07 -16.15 -5.64
N ALA A 211 13.57 -17.26 -5.10
CA ALA A 211 13.91 -17.38 -3.69
C ALA A 211 14.99 -16.38 -3.22
N GLN A 212 15.89 -15.97 -4.10
CA GLN A 212 16.96 -15.02 -3.82
C GLN A 212 16.56 -13.55 -3.99
N ILE A 213 15.35 -13.29 -4.50
CA ILE A 213 14.83 -11.96 -4.71
C ILE A 213 14.73 -11.23 -3.37
N LYS A 214 15.30 -10.03 -3.30
CA LYS A 214 15.27 -9.19 -2.11
C LYS A 214 14.03 -8.30 -2.09
N ARG A 215 13.47 -8.17 -0.90
CA ARG A 215 12.35 -7.26 -0.63
C ARG A 215 12.59 -6.52 0.69
N ALA A 216 12.22 -5.25 0.71
CA ALA A 216 12.12 -4.49 1.93
C ALA A 216 10.73 -4.71 2.53
N PHE A 217 10.64 -5.04 3.81
CA PHE A 217 9.37 -5.20 4.51
C PHE A 217 9.27 -4.14 5.60
N MET A 218 8.28 -3.26 5.48
CA MET A 218 8.04 -2.19 6.43
C MET A 218 6.81 -2.48 7.31
N HIS A 219 6.91 -2.20 8.60
CA HIS A 219 5.74 -2.34 9.47
C HIS A 219 4.71 -1.24 9.15
N VAL A 220 3.44 -1.61 9.17
CA VAL A 220 2.34 -0.70 8.80
C VAL A 220 2.28 0.56 9.66
N GLU A 221 2.69 0.51 10.93
CA GLU A 221 2.76 1.70 11.80
C GLU A 221 3.76 2.75 11.29
N ASP A 222 4.91 2.32 10.77
CA ASP A 222 5.90 3.23 10.17
C ASP A 222 5.37 3.86 8.87
N VAL A 223 4.58 3.10 8.11
CA VAL A 223 3.89 3.62 6.92
C VAL A 223 2.83 4.65 7.31
N VAL A 224 2.01 4.38 8.32
CA VAL A 224 1.01 5.35 8.82
C VAL A 224 1.68 6.63 9.32
N ASN A 225 2.78 6.52 10.06
CA ASN A 225 3.57 7.67 10.50
C ASN A 225 4.13 8.47 9.31
N ALA A 226 4.59 7.78 8.25
CA ALA A 226 5.06 8.44 7.04
C ALA A 226 3.93 9.20 6.33
N VAL A 227 2.75 8.59 6.19
CA VAL A 227 1.57 9.22 5.59
C VAL A 227 1.18 10.48 6.37
N ASP A 228 1.17 10.42 7.69
CA ASP A 228 0.86 11.58 8.55
C ASP A 228 1.89 12.72 8.39
N ILE A 229 3.18 12.40 8.30
CA ILE A 229 4.23 13.39 8.04
C ILE A 229 4.09 14.00 6.65
N VAL A 230 3.85 13.20 5.61
CA VAL A 230 3.61 13.71 4.25
C VAL A 230 2.37 14.61 4.23
N TRP A 231 1.30 14.22 4.91
CA TRP A 231 0.14 15.07 5.03
C TRP A 231 0.48 16.43 5.62
N LYS A 232 1.13 16.47 6.79
CA LYS A 232 1.36 17.69 7.56
C LYS A 232 2.48 18.58 7.01
N LYS A 233 3.48 18.01 6.35
CA LYS A 233 4.72 18.70 5.98
C LYS A 233 5.10 18.58 4.51
N GLY A 234 4.47 17.66 3.78
CA GLY A 234 4.73 17.47 2.35
C GLY A 234 4.20 18.63 1.53
N GLU A 235 4.86 18.92 0.43
CA GLU A 235 4.49 19.97 -0.52
C GLU A 235 3.53 19.43 -1.59
N SER A 236 2.62 20.30 -2.05
CA SER A 236 1.69 19.98 -3.12
C SER A 236 2.43 19.70 -4.43
N GLY A 237 1.99 18.68 -5.15
CA GLY A 237 2.60 18.25 -6.41
C GLY A 237 3.77 17.28 -6.23
N GLU A 238 4.23 17.06 -5.00
CA GLU A 238 5.41 16.27 -4.71
C GLU A 238 5.11 14.78 -4.49
N ILE A 239 6.12 13.97 -4.81
CA ILE A 239 6.13 12.52 -4.59
C ILE A 239 7.04 12.22 -3.39
N TYR A 240 6.67 11.23 -2.58
CA TYR A 240 7.43 10.79 -1.41
C TYR A 240 7.54 9.27 -1.39
N ASN A 241 8.78 8.76 -1.40
CA ASN A 241 9.06 7.35 -1.24
C ASN A 241 9.06 6.96 0.24
N ILE A 242 8.34 5.89 0.58
CA ILE A 242 8.41 5.22 1.88
C ILE A 242 9.21 3.93 1.69
N ALA A 243 10.46 3.93 2.13
CA ALA A 243 11.41 2.83 1.94
C ALA A 243 12.03 2.37 3.24
N SER A 244 12.17 1.06 3.41
CA SER A 244 13.01 0.47 4.44
C SER A 244 14.43 0.25 3.91
N ASP A 245 15.42 0.55 4.76
CA ASP A 245 16.82 0.23 4.47
C ASP A 245 17.14 -1.26 4.75
N ASP A 246 16.20 -2.02 5.34
CA ASP A 246 16.37 -3.44 5.69
C ASP A 246 15.72 -4.34 4.62
N GLU A 247 16.55 -4.81 3.69
CA GLU A 247 16.15 -5.79 2.68
C GLU A 247 16.51 -7.21 3.11
N ILE A 248 15.61 -8.15 2.83
CA ILE A 248 15.79 -9.58 3.09
C ILE A 248 15.30 -10.38 1.88
N SER A 249 15.99 -11.48 1.54
CA SER A 249 15.51 -12.35 0.45
C SER A 249 14.30 -13.17 0.88
N VAL A 250 13.50 -13.61 -0.10
CA VAL A 250 12.33 -14.46 0.13
C VAL A 250 12.71 -15.73 0.90
N ILE A 251 13.85 -16.35 0.58
CA ILE A 251 14.28 -17.56 1.28
C ILE A 251 14.75 -17.26 2.72
N GLU A 252 15.43 -16.13 2.94
CA GLU A 252 15.89 -15.74 4.28
C GLU A 252 14.70 -15.40 5.19
N VAL A 253 13.72 -14.62 4.72
CA VAL A 253 12.52 -14.34 5.51
C VAL A 253 11.71 -15.61 5.76
N THR A 254 11.64 -16.53 4.81
CA THR A 254 10.97 -17.82 5.00
C THR A 254 11.65 -18.65 6.09
N LYS A 255 12.99 -18.75 6.06
CA LYS A 255 13.77 -19.44 7.12
C LYS A 255 13.59 -18.79 8.48
N LEU A 256 13.60 -17.46 8.54
CA LEU A 256 13.31 -16.70 9.76
C LEU A 256 11.92 -17.05 10.31
N MET A 257 10.90 -17.10 9.45
CA MET A 257 9.54 -17.46 9.84
C MET A 257 9.44 -18.90 10.36
N ILE A 258 10.07 -19.87 9.67
CA ILE A 258 10.09 -21.27 10.10
C ILE A 258 10.72 -21.38 11.49
N LYS A 259 11.91 -20.81 11.68
CA LYS A 259 12.61 -20.84 12.98
C LYS A 259 11.77 -20.19 14.09
N THR A 260 11.16 -19.02 13.80
CA THR A 260 10.39 -18.28 14.80
C THR A 260 9.09 -18.97 15.19
N ILE A 261 8.35 -19.54 14.22
CA ILE A 261 7.00 -20.11 14.46
C ILE A 261 7.07 -21.57 14.92
N THR A 262 7.99 -22.35 14.33
CA THR A 262 8.06 -23.81 14.61
C THR A 262 9.20 -24.22 15.52
N GLY A 263 10.15 -23.33 15.81
CA GLY A 263 11.39 -23.65 16.55
C GLY A 263 12.39 -24.52 15.75
N SER A 264 12.06 -24.91 14.51
CA SER A 264 12.87 -25.85 13.71
C SER A 264 13.89 -25.12 12.84
N GLU A 265 15.07 -25.72 12.68
CA GLU A 265 16.07 -25.33 11.71
C GLU A 265 16.16 -26.31 10.52
N ASN A 266 15.29 -27.33 10.49
CA ASN A 266 15.14 -28.21 9.31
C ASN A 266 14.21 -27.55 8.28
N TYR A 267 14.74 -26.61 7.50
CA TYR A 267 13.98 -25.79 6.57
C TYR A 267 13.38 -26.60 5.41
N ASP A 268 14.02 -27.67 4.97
CA ASP A 268 13.56 -28.51 3.85
C ASP A 268 12.23 -29.20 4.16
N LYS A 269 11.98 -29.47 5.42
CA LYS A 269 10.71 -30.02 5.89
C LYS A 269 9.53 -29.06 5.60
N TYR A 270 9.78 -27.74 5.62
CA TYR A 270 8.74 -26.71 5.57
C TYR A 270 8.73 -25.89 4.28
N ILE A 271 9.63 -26.14 3.34
CA ILE A 271 9.68 -25.43 2.06
C ILE A 271 9.34 -26.40 0.91
N THR A 272 8.60 -25.87 -0.05
CA THR A 272 8.36 -26.51 -1.35
C THR A 272 8.54 -25.47 -2.43
N PHE A 273 9.37 -25.76 -3.43
CA PHE A 273 9.50 -24.92 -4.62
C PHE A 273 8.41 -25.25 -5.62
N ILE A 274 7.78 -24.21 -6.19
CA ILE A 274 6.78 -24.30 -7.24
C ILE A 274 7.27 -23.55 -8.48
N GLU A 275 6.57 -23.69 -9.59
CA GLU A 275 6.87 -22.99 -10.84
C GLU A 275 6.92 -21.47 -10.64
N ASP A 276 7.86 -20.83 -11.34
CA ASP A 276 8.00 -19.37 -11.29
C ASP A 276 6.82 -18.67 -11.97
N ARG A 277 6.56 -17.44 -11.57
CA ARG A 277 5.65 -16.53 -12.25
C ARG A 277 6.16 -16.22 -13.66
N PRO A 278 5.29 -15.78 -14.59
CA PRO A 278 5.73 -15.35 -15.92
C PRO A 278 6.82 -14.28 -15.88
N PHE A 279 6.74 -13.40 -14.90
CA PHE A 279 7.76 -12.40 -14.59
C PHE A 279 7.81 -12.10 -13.09
N ASN A 280 9.02 -11.89 -12.58
CA ASN A 280 9.24 -11.56 -11.17
C ASN A 280 10.46 -10.64 -11.05
N ASP A 281 10.25 -9.38 -10.67
CA ASP A 281 11.34 -8.40 -10.52
C ASP A 281 12.33 -8.85 -9.45
N SER A 282 13.61 -8.74 -9.75
CA SER A 282 14.69 -9.14 -8.84
C SER A 282 14.77 -8.23 -7.61
N ARG A 283 14.49 -6.94 -7.77
CA ARG A 283 14.60 -5.97 -6.68
C ARG A 283 13.77 -4.72 -6.95
N TYR A 284 13.05 -4.24 -5.91
CA TYR A 284 12.47 -2.90 -5.84
C TYR A 284 13.28 -2.07 -4.86
N TYR A 285 14.22 -1.28 -5.37
CA TYR A 285 15.15 -0.53 -4.55
C TYR A 285 14.90 0.97 -4.69
N ILE A 286 14.29 1.55 -3.67
CA ILE A 286 13.95 2.97 -3.61
C ILE A 286 14.59 3.61 -2.37
N CYS A 287 14.79 4.92 -2.37
CA CYS A 287 15.30 5.65 -1.21
C CYS A 287 14.23 6.60 -0.65
N SER A 288 14.25 6.79 0.67
CA SER A 288 13.34 7.66 1.42
C SER A 288 14.00 8.95 1.92
N GLN A 289 15.06 9.41 1.26
CA GLN A 289 15.82 10.58 1.72
C GLN A 289 14.97 11.86 1.79
N LYS A 290 14.07 12.06 0.83
CA LYS A 290 13.16 13.19 0.80
C LYS A 290 12.20 13.17 1.99
N LEU A 291 11.64 12.03 2.30
CA LEU A 291 10.77 11.83 3.47
C LEU A 291 11.54 12.00 4.79
N LYS A 292 12.77 11.46 4.87
CA LYS A 292 13.65 11.62 6.05
C LYS A 292 13.96 13.10 6.33
N LYS A 293 14.09 13.97 5.30
CA LYS A 293 14.25 15.43 5.47
C LYS A 293 13.03 16.09 6.11
N LEU A 294 11.83 15.54 5.95
CA LEU A 294 10.61 16.01 6.65
C LEU A 294 10.57 15.57 8.13
N GLY A 295 11.54 14.75 8.56
CA GLY A 295 11.66 14.27 9.94
C GLY A 295 11.12 12.85 10.17
N TRP A 296 10.77 12.11 9.11
CA TRP A 296 10.37 10.72 9.25
C TRP A 296 11.57 9.82 9.61
N LYS A 297 11.30 8.86 10.48
CA LYS A 297 12.25 7.79 10.84
C LYS A 297 11.50 6.47 10.88
N GLN A 298 12.13 5.42 10.37
CA GLN A 298 11.66 4.07 10.58
C GLN A 298 11.93 3.68 12.04
N ASN A 299 10.90 3.26 12.76
CA ASN A 299 11.00 2.87 14.17
C ASN A 299 10.98 1.36 14.36
N LYS A 300 10.32 0.63 13.46
CA LYS A 300 10.19 -0.83 13.52
C LYS A 300 11.33 -1.51 12.77
N THR A 301 11.90 -2.52 13.39
CA THR A 301 13.08 -3.25 12.93
C THR A 301 12.73 -4.70 12.60
N ARG A 302 13.71 -5.47 12.16
CA ARG A 302 13.58 -6.92 11.99
C ARG A 302 13.18 -7.64 13.30
N HIS A 303 13.54 -7.10 14.47
CA HIS A 303 13.12 -7.62 15.75
C HIS A 303 11.59 -7.52 15.92
N ASP A 304 10.98 -6.43 15.47
CA ASP A 304 9.52 -6.25 15.51
C ASP A 304 8.81 -7.22 14.55
N LEU A 305 9.41 -7.53 13.40
CA LEU A 305 8.91 -8.58 12.52
C LEU A 305 8.92 -9.95 13.24
N ILE A 306 10.01 -10.28 13.94
CA ILE A 306 10.10 -11.53 14.72
C ILE A 306 9.00 -11.58 15.79
N ASN A 307 8.76 -10.50 16.50
CA ASN A 307 7.71 -10.43 17.52
C ASN A 307 6.31 -10.60 16.88
N PHE A 308 6.05 -9.90 15.78
CA PHE A 308 4.79 -10.05 15.03
C PHE A 308 4.55 -11.49 14.53
N LEU A 309 5.61 -12.25 14.25
CA LEU A 309 5.48 -13.66 13.83
C LEU A 309 5.12 -14.59 14.98
N LYS A 310 5.50 -14.25 16.22
CA LYS A 310 5.17 -15.06 17.42
C LYS A 310 3.70 -14.96 17.83
N ASP A 311 3.08 -13.82 17.64
CA ASP A 311 1.65 -13.58 17.89
C ASP A 311 0.76 -14.40 16.93
#